data_c9ec33d466eacb583dbcd5dc13cedfb2
#
_entry.id   c9ec33d466eacb583dbcd5dc13cedfb2
#
_cell.length_a   1.000
_cell.length_b   1.000
_cell.length_c   1.000
_cell.angle_alpha   90.00
_cell.angle_beta   90.00
_cell.angle_gamma   90.00
#
_symmetry.space_group_name_H-M   'P 1'
#
loop_
_entity.id
_entity.type
_entity.pdbx_description
1 polymer ?
#
loop_
_entity_poly.entity_id
_entity_poly.type
_entity_poly.pdbx_seq_one_letter_code
_entity_poly.pdbx_strand_id
1 'polypeptide(L)'
;MILVLTTTDKKSLAQEIGNELLKKKLVACASILPMESSYWWKGKIVNAKEFQLVLKTKPENFEKIEKLIKAIHTYELPEIISINIDKAGKDYLTWIEKEIG
;
A
#
# COMPACT_ATOMS: atom_id res chain seq x y z
N MET A 1 -0.22 8.68 12.05
CA MET A 1 -0.12 8.33 10.63
C MET A 1 0.72 7.08 10.43
N ILE A 2 0.32 6.23 9.51
CA ILE A 2 1.09 5.06 9.10
C ILE A 2 1.31 5.08 7.60
N LEU A 3 2.34 4.35 7.15
CA LEU A 3 2.48 3.93 5.77
C LEU A 3 2.01 2.48 5.68
N VAL A 4 1.26 2.16 4.64
CA VAL A 4 0.94 0.77 4.31
C VAL A 4 1.67 0.45 3.02
N LEU A 5 2.40 -0.66 3.02
CA LEU A 5 3.17 -1.12 1.86
C LEU A 5 2.56 -2.40 1.32
N THR A 6 2.43 -2.45 0.00
CA THR A 6 2.06 -3.66 -0.74
C THR A 6 2.79 -3.65 -2.07
N THR A 7 2.92 -4.80 -2.70
CA THR A 7 3.61 -4.93 -3.98
C THR A 7 2.74 -5.67 -4.99
N THR A 8 2.90 -5.35 -6.26
CA THR A 8 2.22 -6.05 -7.35
C THR A 8 3.22 -6.34 -8.47
N ASP A 9 2.87 -7.28 -9.35
CA ASP A 9 3.67 -7.58 -10.52
C ASP A 9 3.36 -6.69 -11.72
N LYS A 10 2.26 -5.93 -11.67
CA LYS A 10 1.81 -5.07 -12.76
C LYS A 10 1.49 -3.67 -12.27
N LYS A 11 2.00 -2.68 -12.99
CA LYS A 11 1.73 -1.27 -12.68
C LYS A 11 0.22 -0.97 -12.73
N SER A 12 -0.49 -1.56 -13.69
CA SER A 12 -1.94 -1.36 -13.82
C SER A 12 -2.69 -1.83 -12.59
N LEU A 13 -2.28 -2.95 -11.98
CA LEU A 13 -2.92 -3.43 -10.76
C LEU A 13 -2.60 -2.51 -9.59
N ALA A 14 -1.36 -2.03 -9.48
CA ALA A 14 -0.99 -1.05 -8.46
C ALA A 14 -1.85 0.21 -8.58
N GLN A 15 -2.04 0.71 -9.80
CA GLN A 15 -2.88 1.88 -10.05
C GLN A 15 -4.33 1.61 -9.66
N GLU A 16 -4.86 0.44 -9.99
CA GLU A 16 -6.23 0.06 -9.62
C GLU A 16 -6.42 0.05 -8.11
N ILE A 17 -5.51 -0.62 -7.39
CA ILE A 17 -5.56 -0.68 -5.92
C ILE A 17 -5.51 0.73 -5.32
N GLY A 18 -4.55 1.54 -5.76
CA GLY A 18 -4.39 2.90 -5.25
C GLY A 18 -5.63 3.75 -5.50
N ASN A 19 -6.18 3.69 -6.71
CA ASN A 19 -7.37 4.47 -7.06
C ASN A 19 -8.60 4.06 -6.27
N GLU A 20 -8.81 2.76 -6.06
CA GLU A 20 -9.94 2.28 -5.26
C GLU A 20 -9.84 2.73 -3.81
N LEU A 21 -8.63 2.69 -3.24
CA LEU A 21 -8.42 3.14 -1.87
C LEU A 21 -8.64 4.65 -1.74
N LEU A 22 -8.20 5.43 -2.73
CA LEU A 22 -8.43 6.87 -2.75
C LEU A 22 -9.91 7.21 -2.88
N LYS A 23 -10.63 6.54 -3.77
CA LYS A 23 -12.08 6.75 -3.95
C LYS A 23 -12.85 6.51 -2.67
N LYS A 24 -12.46 5.52 -1.90
CA LYS A 24 -13.12 5.17 -0.63
C LYS A 24 -12.61 6.01 0.54
N LYS A 25 -11.69 6.93 0.29
CA LYS A 25 -11.07 7.77 1.32
C LYS A 25 -10.41 6.98 2.43
N LEU A 26 -9.88 5.82 2.09
CA LEU A 26 -9.13 4.99 3.02
C LEU A 26 -7.66 5.39 3.10
N VAL A 27 -7.15 6.05 2.07
CA VAL A 27 -5.81 6.61 2.06
C VAL A 27 -5.87 8.04 1.51
N ALA A 28 -4.93 8.88 1.93
CA ALA A 28 -4.83 10.24 1.43
C ALA A 28 -3.89 10.33 0.23
N CYS A 29 -2.97 9.38 0.12
CA CYS A 29 -1.94 9.39 -0.92
C CYS A 29 -1.55 7.95 -1.25
N ALA A 30 -1.37 7.69 -2.54
CA ALA A 30 -0.88 6.41 -3.04
C ALA A 30 0.25 6.70 -4.03
N SER A 31 1.47 6.27 -3.69
CA SER A 31 2.63 6.42 -4.55
C SER A 31 3.05 5.05 -5.06
N ILE A 32 3.53 5.00 -6.30
CA ILE A 32 3.96 3.76 -6.94
C ILE A 32 5.43 3.88 -7.32
N LEU A 33 6.22 2.87 -6.95
CA LEU A 33 7.64 2.81 -7.27
C LEU A 33 7.96 1.48 -7.95
N PRO A 34 8.70 1.49 -9.06
CA PRO A 34 9.22 0.24 -9.62
C PRO A 34 10.35 -0.28 -8.72
N MET A 35 10.43 -1.60 -8.58
CA MET A 35 11.46 -2.22 -7.76
C MET A 35 11.83 -3.60 -8.29
N GLU A 36 12.99 -4.09 -7.88
CA GLU A 36 13.40 -5.46 -8.12
C GLU A 36 13.41 -6.17 -6.77
N SER A 37 12.76 -7.34 -6.73
CA SER A 37 12.59 -8.10 -5.49
C SER A 37 13.19 -9.48 -5.62
N SER A 38 13.75 -9.97 -4.52
CA SER A 38 14.22 -11.35 -4.42
C SER A 38 13.67 -11.92 -3.12
N TYR A 39 13.01 -13.06 -3.18
CA TYR A 39 12.35 -13.62 -2.01
C TYR A 39 12.21 -15.14 -2.11
N TRP A 40 11.98 -15.76 -0.96
CA TRP A 40 11.71 -17.19 -0.88
C TRP A 40 10.24 -17.47 -1.18
N TRP A 41 10.01 -18.40 -2.08
CA TRP A 41 8.66 -18.86 -2.39
C TRP A 41 8.71 -20.34 -2.75
N LYS A 42 7.97 -21.17 -1.99
CA LYS A 42 7.88 -22.62 -2.20
C LYS A 42 9.25 -23.30 -2.31
N GLY A 43 10.17 -22.94 -1.41
CA GLY A 43 11.49 -23.56 -1.33
C GLY A 43 12.51 -23.05 -2.34
N LYS A 44 12.20 -22.00 -3.08
CA LYS A 44 13.09 -21.44 -4.10
C LYS A 44 13.23 -19.94 -3.94
N ILE A 45 14.35 -19.39 -4.41
CA ILE A 45 14.53 -17.95 -4.50
C ILE A 45 13.91 -17.48 -5.82
N VAL A 46 13.00 -16.54 -5.72
CA VAL A 46 12.33 -15.93 -6.88
C VAL A 46 12.88 -14.52 -7.05
N ASN A 47 13.20 -14.15 -8.27
CA ASN A 47 13.60 -12.79 -8.63
C ASN A 47 12.47 -12.21 -9.50
N ALA A 48 11.96 -11.05 -9.13
CA ALA A 48 10.82 -10.47 -9.83
C ALA A 48 10.95 -8.95 -9.92
N LYS A 49 10.41 -8.41 -11.00
CA LYS A 49 10.19 -6.96 -11.11
C LYS A 49 8.80 -6.70 -10.54
N GLU A 50 8.73 -5.76 -9.62
CA GLU A 50 7.49 -5.44 -8.95
C GLU A 50 7.25 -3.94 -8.90
N PHE A 51 6.05 -3.56 -8.49
CA PHE A 51 5.68 -2.17 -8.23
C PHE A 51 5.22 -2.09 -6.79
N GLN A 52 5.86 -1.23 -6.01
CA GLN A 52 5.49 -1.01 -4.63
C GLN A 52 4.51 0.13 -4.54
N LEU A 53 3.43 -0.09 -3.79
CA LEU A 53 2.54 0.97 -3.36
C LEU A 53 2.97 1.44 -1.98
N VAL A 54 3.08 2.75 -1.83
CA VAL A 54 3.27 3.41 -0.54
C VAL A 54 2.00 4.21 -0.27
N LEU A 55 1.24 3.77 0.72
CA LEU A 55 -0.06 4.32 1.04
C LEU A 55 0.03 5.08 2.36
N LYS A 56 -0.45 6.32 2.37
CA LYS A 56 -0.42 7.16 3.58
C LYS A 56 -1.81 7.25 4.15
N THR A 57 -1.95 6.88 5.43
CA THR A 57 -3.25 6.80 6.07
C THR A 57 -3.12 6.84 7.60
N LYS A 58 -4.23 6.64 8.27
CA LYS A 58 -4.29 6.51 9.73
C LYS A 58 -4.40 5.03 10.13
N PRO A 59 -3.94 4.67 11.34
CA PRO A 59 -3.93 3.27 11.79
C PRO A 59 -5.30 2.60 11.72
N GLU A 60 -6.37 3.33 12.00
CA GLU A 60 -7.74 2.79 12.03
C GLU A 60 -8.20 2.24 10.69
N ASN A 61 -7.56 2.63 9.58
CA ASN A 61 -7.94 2.17 8.25
C ASN A 61 -7.22 0.90 7.80
N PHE A 62 -6.26 0.40 8.58
CA PHE A 62 -5.43 -0.72 8.13
C PHE A 62 -6.24 -1.95 7.74
N GLU A 63 -7.18 -2.38 8.58
CA GLU A 63 -7.95 -3.59 8.31
C GLU A 63 -8.83 -3.47 7.07
N LYS A 64 -9.41 -2.29 6.85
CA LYS A 64 -10.22 -2.03 5.65
C LYS A 64 -9.35 -2.04 4.39
N ILE A 65 -8.14 -1.48 4.49
CA ILE A 65 -7.17 -1.48 3.39
C ILE A 65 -6.74 -2.91 3.07
N GLU A 66 -6.40 -3.68 4.08
CA GLU A 66 -6.02 -5.08 3.91
C GLU A 66 -7.11 -5.88 3.20
N LYS A 67 -8.35 -5.71 3.64
CA LYS A 67 -9.49 -6.41 3.06
C LYS A 67 -9.67 -6.07 1.59
N LEU A 68 -9.56 -4.78 1.24
CA LEU A 68 -9.71 -4.34 -0.14
C LEU A 68 -8.58 -4.87 -1.02
N ILE A 69 -7.34 -4.79 -0.55
CA ILE A 69 -6.19 -5.30 -1.29
C ILE A 69 -6.36 -6.80 -1.57
N LYS A 70 -6.72 -7.59 -0.56
CA LYS A 70 -6.92 -9.02 -0.74
C LYS A 70 -8.04 -9.35 -1.72
N ALA A 71 -9.06 -8.50 -1.80
CA ALA A 71 -10.19 -8.72 -2.70
C ALA A 71 -9.81 -8.58 -4.18
N ILE A 72 -8.83 -7.75 -4.52
CA ILE A 72 -8.47 -7.46 -5.91
C ILE A 72 -7.06 -7.89 -6.29
N HIS A 73 -6.22 -8.26 -5.34
CA HIS A 73 -4.85 -8.69 -5.63
C HIS A 73 -4.81 -10.04 -6.30
N THR A 74 -3.86 -10.21 -7.24
CA THR A 74 -3.69 -11.46 -7.98
C THR A 74 -2.73 -12.44 -7.32
N TYR A 75 -1.94 -11.99 -6.33
CA TYR A 75 -1.03 -12.87 -5.61
C TYR A 75 -1.80 -13.74 -4.63
N GLU A 76 -1.34 -14.98 -4.48
CA GLU A 76 -1.84 -15.90 -3.47
C GLU A 76 -1.58 -15.36 -2.06
N LEU A 77 -0.40 -14.74 -1.87
CA LEU A 77 0.02 -14.18 -0.59
C LEU A 77 0.58 -12.77 -0.82
N PRO A 78 -0.26 -11.74 -0.84
CA PRO A 78 0.24 -10.38 -1.03
C PRO A 78 0.94 -9.85 0.22
N GLU A 79 1.99 -9.04 0.02
CA GLU A 79 2.59 -8.27 1.11
C GLU A 79 1.63 -7.17 1.52
N ILE A 80 1.30 -7.10 2.79
CA ILE A 80 0.52 -5.99 3.35
C ILE A 80 1.08 -5.71 4.73
N ILE A 81 1.88 -4.66 4.86
CA ILE A 81 2.52 -4.30 6.12
C ILE A 81 2.33 -2.81 6.39
N SER A 82 2.45 -2.42 7.64
CA SER A 82 2.40 -1.01 8.01
C SER A 82 3.65 -0.59 8.77
N ILE A 83 4.00 0.68 8.60
CA ILE A 83 5.12 1.31 9.29
C ILE A 83 4.55 2.53 10.02
N ASN A 84 4.79 2.61 11.33
CA ASN A 84 4.40 3.78 12.11
C ASN A 84 5.31 4.95 11.76
N ILE A 85 4.72 6.12 11.51
CA ILE A 85 5.45 7.35 11.29
C ILE A 85 5.60 8.05 12.63
N ASP A 86 6.84 8.19 13.08
CA ASP A 86 7.12 8.86 14.36
C ASP A 86 6.81 10.36 14.28
N LYS A 87 7.31 11.02 13.25
CA LYS A 87 7.15 12.47 13.09
C LYS A 87 6.75 12.82 11.68
N ALA A 88 5.90 13.81 11.55
CA ALA A 88 5.49 14.35 10.25
C ALA A 88 5.38 15.86 10.39
N GLY A 89 5.55 16.58 9.28
CA GLY A 89 5.30 18.01 9.24
C GLY A 89 3.86 18.26 9.68
N LYS A 90 3.66 19.23 10.57
CA LYS A 90 2.34 19.51 11.16
C LYS A 90 1.27 19.77 10.11
N ASP A 91 1.57 20.62 9.13
CA ASP A 91 0.61 20.96 8.09
C ASP A 91 0.31 19.75 7.20
N TYR A 92 1.31 18.96 6.91
CA TYR A 92 1.14 17.75 6.10
C TYR A 92 0.26 16.72 6.80
N LEU A 93 0.50 16.51 8.10
CA LEU A 93 -0.32 15.60 8.90
C LEU A 93 -1.77 16.06 8.95
N THR A 94 -2.00 17.36 9.10
CA THR A 94 -3.34 17.95 9.10
C THR A 94 -4.03 17.69 7.76
N TRP A 95 -3.29 17.83 6.66
CA TRP A 95 -3.83 17.54 5.32
C TRP A 95 -4.23 16.07 5.19
N ILE A 96 -3.36 15.14 5.61
CA ILE A 96 -3.65 13.71 5.58
C ILE A 96 -4.96 13.41 6.34
N GLU A 97 -5.07 13.91 7.56
CA GLU A 97 -6.23 13.65 8.41
C GLU A 97 -7.52 14.23 7.84
N LYS A 98 -7.42 15.37 7.16
CA LYS A 98 -8.57 16.02 6.55
C LYS A 98 -9.10 15.26 5.34
N GLU A 99 -8.21 14.64 4.56
CA GLU A 99 -8.59 13.98 3.31
C GLU A 99 -9.14 12.57 3.51
N ILE A 100 -8.80 11.91 4.60
CA ILE A 100 -9.32 10.56 4.88
C ILE A 100 -10.57 10.60 5.76
N GLY A 101 -11.46 9.66 5.47
CA GLY A 101 -12.73 9.55 6.18
C GLY A 101 -12.62 8.95 7.57
#